data_6db389d7ebda15291de04e394992c0d3
#
_entry.id   6db389d7ebda15291de04e394992c0d3
#
_cell.length_a   1.000
_cell.length_b   1.000
_cell.length_c   1.000
_cell.angle_alpha   90.00
_cell.angle_beta   90.00
_cell.angle_gamma   90.00
#
_symmetry.space_group_name_H-M   'P 1'
#
loop_
_entity.id
_entity.type
_entity.pdbx_description
1 polymer ?
#
loop_
_entity_poly.entity_id
_entity_poly.type
_entity_poly.pdbx_seq_one_letter_code
_entity_poly.pdbx_strand_id
1 'polypeptide(L)'
;MPTVSADGTKVELVCNIGKPEDAKKAVECDGEGIGLFRTEFLFMDRDTIPTEEEQFEAYKSVAETMKGKPVIIRTLDIGGDKEIPYLGLEKEDNPFLGYRAIRFCLQRTDIYNTQLRALVRDSAFGRIKIMVPLEIGRAHV
;
A
#
# COMPACT_ATOMS: atom_id res chain seq x y z
N MET A 1 5.00 -17.52 -17.11
CA MET A 1 5.75 -18.72 -16.66
C MET A 1 6.18 -18.55 -15.20
N PRO A 2 6.17 -19.61 -14.38
CA PRO A 2 6.70 -19.49 -13.04
C PRO A 2 8.21 -19.19 -13.07
N THR A 3 8.66 -18.30 -12.20
CA THR A 3 10.08 -17.96 -12.06
C THR A 3 10.79 -19.03 -11.25
N VAL A 4 11.86 -19.60 -11.82
CA VAL A 4 12.64 -20.67 -11.21
C VAL A 4 14.12 -20.29 -11.30
N SER A 5 14.85 -20.45 -10.19
CA SER A 5 16.30 -20.28 -10.15
C SER A 5 17.03 -21.42 -10.88
N ALA A 6 18.33 -21.24 -11.13
CA ALA A 6 19.13 -22.23 -11.85
C ALA A 6 19.18 -23.62 -11.17
N ASP A 7 18.98 -23.68 -9.86
CA ASP A 7 18.91 -24.94 -9.07
C ASP A 7 17.50 -25.54 -9.00
N GLY A 8 16.52 -24.96 -9.69
CA GLY A 8 15.14 -25.43 -9.70
C GLY A 8 14.24 -24.89 -8.58
N THR A 9 14.75 -24.00 -7.74
CA THR A 9 13.96 -23.40 -6.66
C THR A 9 12.92 -22.41 -7.23
N LYS A 10 11.65 -22.58 -6.84
CA LYS A 10 10.59 -21.64 -7.20
C LYS A 10 10.74 -20.33 -6.44
N VAL A 11 10.70 -19.22 -7.17
CA VAL A 11 10.77 -17.85 -6.64
C VAL A 11 9.59 -17.06 -7.17
N GLU A 12 8.96 -16.25 -6.33
CA GLU A 12 7.92 -15.32 -6.77
C GLU A 12 8.55 -14.00 -7.20
N LEU A 13 8.34 -13.63 -8.46
CA LEU A 13 8.75 -12.36 -9.01
C LEU A 13 7.59 -11.38 -8.94
N VAL A 14 7.63 -10.47 -7.98
CA VAL A 14 6.58 -9.48 -7.72
C VAL A 14 7.07 -8.05 -7.98
N CYS A 15 6.14 -7.15 -8.24
CA CYS A 15 6.43 -5.75 -8.59
C CYS A 15 6.06 -4.81 -7.45
N ASN A 16 6.76 -3.68 -7.37
CA ASN A 16 6.39 -2.55 -6.54
C ASN A 16 5.69 -1.50 -7.40
N ILE A 17 4.57 -0.98 -6.94
CA ILE A 17 3.84 0.07 -7.63
C ILE A 17 3.53 1.25 -6.70
N GLY A 18 3.39 2.45 -7.28
CA GLY A 18 2.98 3.65 -6.58
C GLY A 18 1.62 4.17 -7.04
N LYS A 19 1.24 3.88 -8.28
CA LYS A 19 -0.03 4.31 -8.89
C LYS A 19 -0.78 3.11 -9.45
N PRO A 20 -2.12 3.17 -9.51
CA PRO A 20 -2.92 2.07 -10.07
C PRO A 20 -2.53 1.71 -11.52
N GLU A 21 -2.13 2.69 -12.32
CA GLU A 21 -1.72 2.50 -13.72
C GLU A 21 -0.48 1.62 -13.86
N ASP A 22 0.38 1.60 -12.85
CA ASP A 22 1.60 0.79 -12.84
C ASP A 22 1.30 -0.72 -12.81
N ALA A 23 0.10 -1.12 -12.39
CA ALA A 23 -0.32 -2.51 -12.40
C ALA A 23 -0.34 -3.10 -13.81
N LYS A 24 -0.68 -2.30 -14.82
CA LYS A 24 -0.64 -2.73 -16.23
C LYS A 24 0.78 -3.09 -16.67
N LYS A 25 1.75 -2.26 -16.29
CA LYS A 25 3.17 -2.53 -16.56
C LYS A 25 3.64 -3.79 -15.85
N ALA A 26 3.19 -4.02 -14.62
CA ALA A 26 3.53 -5.24 -13.89
C ALA A 26 3.03 -6.50 -14.62
N VAL A 27 1.84 -6.45 -15.22
CA VAL A 27 1.30 -7.54 -16.04
C VAL A 27 2.09 -7.71 -17.33
N GLU A 28 2.42 -6.62 -18.02
CA GLU A 28 3.22 -6.63 -19.26
C GLU A 28 4.62 -7.21 -19.05
N CYS A 29 5.19 -7.02 -17.86
CA CYS A 29 6.48 -7.58 -17.47
C CYS A 29 6.40 -9.01 -16.88
N ASP A 30 5.27 -9.67 -17.04
CA ASP A 30 5.04 -11.04 -16.54
C ASP A 30 5.18 -11.18 -15.01
N GLY A 31 4.88 -10.10 -14.26
CA GLY A 31 4.91 -10.10 -12.80
C GLY A 31 3.89 -11.07 -12.21
N GLU A 32 4.30 -11.82 -11.19
CA GLU A 32 3.48 -12.84 -10.53
C GLU A 32 2.56 -12.25 -9.45
N GLY A 33 2.69 -10.96 -9.16
CA GLY A 33 1.86 -10.24 -8.21
C GLY A 33 2.40 -8.83 -7.94
N ILE A 34 1.70 -8.11 -7.07
CA ILE A 34 2.16 -6.85 -6.52
C ILE A 34 2.68 -7.11 -5.11
N GLY A 35 4.00 -7.04 -4.94
CA GLY A 35 4.66 -7.24 -3.66
C GLY A 35 4.57 -6.03 -2.73
N LEU A 36 4.35 -4.86 -3.30
CA LEU A 36 4.15 -3.63 -2.55
C LEU A 36 3.39 -2.59 -3.38
N PHE A 37 2.18 -2.25 -2.95
CA PHE A 37 1.49 -1.05 -3.40
C PHE A 37 1.64 0.05 -2.35
N ARG A 38 2.37 1.10 -2.71
CA ARG A 38 2.65 2.26 -1.84
C ARG A 38 1.50 3.25 -1.93
N THR A 39 0.58 3.17 -0.98
CA THR A 39 -0.67 3.95 -1.00
C THR A 39 -0.48 5.44 -0.72
N GLU A 40 0.66 5.87 -0.18
CA GLU A 40 0.96 7.28 0.04
C GLU A 40 0.86 8.13 -1.23
N PHE A 41 1.11 7.56 -2.40
CA PHE A 41 0.97 8.25 -3.68
C PHE A 41 -0.47 8.66 -4.01
N LEU A 42 -1.47 8.01 -3.40
CA LEU A 42 -2.87 8.44 -3.52
C LEU A 42 -3.17 9.71 -2.72
N PHE A 43 -2.35 10.00 -1.72
CA PHE A 43 -2.48 11.17 -0.85
C PHE A 43 -1.60 12.34 -1.30
N MET A 44 -0.63 12.09 -2.18
CA MET A 44 0.29 13.10 -2.70
C MET A 44 -0.31 13.79 -3.94
N ASP A 45 0.24 14.94 -4.30
CA ASP A 45 -0.14 15.74 -5.48
C ASP A 45 -1.62 16.12 -5.52
N ARG A 46 -2.23 16.35 -4.36
CA ARG A 46 -3.61 16.78 -4.22
C ARG A 46 -3.80 17.64 -2.96
N ASP A 47 -4.91 18.36 -2.88
CA ASP A 47 -5.19 19.30 -1.80
C ASP A 47 -6.09 18.73 -0.70
N THR A 48 -6.69 17.57 -0.92
CA THR A 48 -7.64 16.97 0.00
C THR A 48 -7.35 15.47 0.21
N ILE A 49 -7.78 14.95 1.35
CA ILE A 49 -7.70 13.52 1.66
C ILE A 49 -8.57 12.75 0.66
N PRO A 50 -8.06 11.67 0.04
CA PRO A 50 -8.87 10.80 -0.81
C PRO A 50 -10.07 10.24 -0.05
N THR A 51 -11.24 10.26 -0.67
CA THR A 51 -12.44 9.65 -0.09
C THR A 51 -12.32 8.14 -0.05
N GLU A 52 -13.17 7.49 0.74
CA GLU A 52 -13.25 6.02 0.76
C GLU A 52 -13.51 5.46 -0.65
N GLU A 53 -14.40 6.10 -1.41
CA GLU A 53 -14.74 5.67 -2.75
C GLU A 53 -13.58 5.82 -3.74
N GLU A 54 -12.87 6.94 -3.69
CA GLU A 54 -11.67 7.16 -4.51
C GLU A 54 -10.59 6.12 -4.23
N GLN A 55 -10.35 5.83 -2.96
CA GLN A 55 -9.39 4.80 -2.56
C GLN A 55 -9.86 3.42 -2.99
N PHE A 56 -11.12 3.09 -2.77
CA PHE A 56 -11.71 1.82 -3.18
C PHE A 56 -11.57 1.58 -4.69
N GLU A 57 -11.90 2.56 -5.52
CA GLU A 57 -11.77 2.45 -6.97
C GLU A 57 -10.30 2.24 -7.40
N ALA A 58 -9.36 2.92 -6.75
CA ALA A 58 -7.94 2.73 -7.02
C ALA A 58 -7.46 1.31 -6.69
N TYR A 59 -7.81 0.79 -5.53
CA TYR A 59 -7.44 -0.57 -5.10
C TYR A 59 -8.12 -1.64 -5.95
N LYS A 60 -9.40 -1.46 -6.26
CA LYS A 60 -10.17 -2.34 -7.14
C LYS A 60 -9.57 -2.42 -8.53
N SER A 61 -9.17 -1.28 -9.10
CA SER A 61 -8.51 -1.24 -10.41
C SER A 61 -7.24 -2.09 -10.44
N VAL A 62 -6.43 -2.05 -9.38
CA VAL A 62 -5.23 -2.88 -9.26
C VAL A 62 -5.59 -4.36 -9.12
N ALA A 63 -6.54 -4.69 -8.26
CA ALA A 63 -6.97 -6.07 -8.03
C ALA A 63 -7.50 -6.73 -9.31
N GLU A 64 -8.35 -6.02 -10.05
CA GLU A 64 -8.90 -6.50 -11.32
C GLU A 64 -7.84 -6.63 -12.41
N THR A 65 -6.90 -5.67 -12.50
CA THR A 65 -5.79 -5.71 -13.45
C THR A 65 -4.89 -6.93 -13.21
N MET A 66 -4.68 -7.29 -11.95
CA MET A 66 -3.82 -8.43 -11.57
C MET A 66 -4.50 -9.79 -11.75
N LYS A 67 -5.80 -9.85 -12.03
CA LYS A 67 -6.55 -11.09 -12.41
C LYS A 67 -6.32 -12.25 -11.44
N GLY A 68 -6.53 -12.03 -10.15
CA GLY A 68 -6.38 -13.05 -9.11
C GLY A 68 -4.95 -13.30 -8.63
N LYS A 69 -3.96 -12.64 -9.17
CA LYS A 69 -2.61 -12.62 -8.61
C LYS A 69 -2.58 -11.86 -7.30
N PRO A 70 -1.68 -12.22 -6.34
CA PRO A 70 -1.65 -11.55 -5.04
C PRO A 70 -1.25 -10.08 -5.15
N VAL A 71 -1.91 -9.24 -4.38
CA VAL A 71 -1.62 -7.81 -4.26
C VAL A 71 -1.44 -7.47 -2.79
N ILE A 72 -0.26 -7.01 -2.42
CA ILE A 72 0.04 -6.53 -1.07
C ILE A 72 -0.09 -5.02 -1.07
N ILE A 73 -1.06 -4.51 -0.32
CA ILE A 73 -1.33 -3.06 -0.20
C ILE A 73 -0.88 -2.59 1.18
N ARG A 74 0.09 -1.68 1.19
CA ARG A 74 0.59 -1.09 2.42
C ARG A 74 -0.32 0.05 2.86
N THR A 75 -0.75 0.05 4.13
CA THR A 75 -1.46 1.19 4.69
C THR A 75 -0.57 2.44 4.70
N LEU A 76 -1.18 3.60 4.89
CA LEU A 76 -0.53 4.88 4.75
C LEU A 76 0.81 4.96 5.52
N ASP A 77 1.88 5.20 4.80
CA ASP A 77 3.24 5.37 5.32
C ASP A 77 3.72 6.80 5.00
N ILE A 78 3.28 7.75 5.83
CA ILE A 78 3.63 9.16 5.74
C ILE A 78 4.32 9.64 7.00
N GLY A 79 4.96 10.79 6.91
CA GLY A 79 5.83 11.35 7.93
C GLY A 79 7.30 11.16 7.55
N GLY A 80 8.19 11.58 8.43
CA GLY A 80 9.61 11.55 8.12
C GLY A 80 9.97 12.55 7.02
N ASP A 81 10.47 12.01 5.92
CA ASP A 81 10.88 12.78 4.74
C ASP A 81 9.74 13.04 3.73
N LYS A 82 8.59 12.39 3.91
CA LYS A 82 7.43 12.54 3.02
C LYS A 82 6.48 13.59 3.57
N GLU A 83 6.43 14.74 2.92
CA GLU A 83 5.53 15.83 3.30
C GLU A 83 4.23 15.77 2.49
N ILE A 84 3.10 15.80 3.20
CA ILE A 84 1.78 16.01 2.64
C ILE A 84 1.18 17.24 3.34
N PRO A 85 1.18 18.42 2.69
CA PRO A 85 0.92 19.70 3.35
C PRO A 85 -0.44 19.77 4.08
N TYR A 86 -1.49 19.19 3.50
CA TYR A 86 -2.84 19.25 4.08
C TYR A 86 -3.04 18.34 5.29
N LEU A 87 -2.09 17.45 5.61
CA LEU A 87 -2.14 16.61 6.79
C LEU A 87 -1.50 17.24 8.04
N GLY A 88 -0.82 18.39 7.89
CA GLY A 88 -0.29 19.18 8.99
C GLY A 88 0.80 18.48 9.82
N LEU A 89 1.62 17.64 9.18
CA LEU A 89 2.73 16.99 9.87
C LEU A 89 3.86 17.98 10.18
N GLU A 90 4.31 17.98 11.43
CA GLU A 90 5.45 18.77 11.87
C GLU A 90 6.78 18.10 11.49
N LYS A 91 7.80 18.94 11.26
CA LYS A 91 9.18 18.45 11.06
C LYS A 91 9.76 17.98 12.39
N GLU A 92 10.36 16.81 12.38
CA GLU A 92 11.02 16.23 13.53
C GLU A 92 12.53 16.08 13.28
N ASP A 93 13.33 16.12 14.37
CA ASP A 93 14.78 15.94 14.28
C ASP A 93 15.18 14.52 13.86
N ASN A 94 14.36 13.52 14.19
CA ASN A 94 14.56 12.13 13.84
C ASN A 94 13.33 11.53 13.16
N PRO A 95 13.07 11.90 11.89
CA PRO A 95 11.81 11.60 11.22
C PRO A 95 11.56 10.11 10.99
N PHE A 96 12.60 9.30 10.83
CA PHE A 96 12.45 7.86 10.58
C PHE A 96 11.98 7.07 11.82
N LEU A 97 12.23 7.58 13.02
CA LEU A 97 11.86 6.95 14.28
C LEU A 97 10.73 7.69 15.02
N GLY A 98 10.27 8.82 14.47
CA GLY A 98 9.31 9.71 15.10
C GLY A 98 7.84 9.41 14.77
N TYR A 99 7.10 10.48 14.59
CA TYR A 99 5.66 10.46 14.31
C TYR A 99 5.39 10.17 12.83
N ARG A 100 5.31 8.89 12.49
CA ARG A 100 5.04 8.46 11.12
C ARG A 100 4.23 7.15 11.07
N ALA A 101 3.73 6.83 9.87
CA ALA A 101 3.07 5.58 9.53
C ALA A 101 2.01 5.17 10.56
N ILE A 102 2.17 4.04 11.22
CA ILE A 102 1.19 3.52 12.16
C ILE A 102 0.93 4.48 13.33
N ARG A 103 1.94 5.21 13.81
CA ARG A 103 1.75 6.20 14.88
C ARG A 103 0.84 7.35 14.45
N PHE A 104 1.03 7.84 13.24
CA PHE A 104 0.13 8.83 12.63
C PHE A 104 -1.28 8.25 12.46
N CYS A 105 -1.40 7.06 11.93
CA CYS A 105 -2.69 6.40 11.68
C CYS A 105 -3.49 6.15 12.95
N LEU A 106 -2.83 5.83 14.07
CA LEU A 106 -3.49 5.61 15.35
C LEU A 106 -4.00 6.90 16.00
N GLN A 107 -3.43 8.05 15.65
CA GLN A 107 -3.96 9.35 16.09
C GLN A 107 -5.02 9.91 15.14
N ARG A 108 -4.86 9.69 13.84
CA ARG A 108 -5.81 10.08 12.81
C ARG A 108 -6.64 8.88 12.36
N THR A 109 -7.40 8.33 13.31
CA THR A 109 -8.25 7.15 13.08
C THR A 109 -9.33 7.37 12.04
N ASP A 110 -9.75 8.60 11.81
CA ASP A 110 -10.67 8.99 10.73
C ASP A 110 -10.08 8.61 9.36
N ILE A 111 -8.82 8.96 9.10
CA ILE A 111 -8.10 8.66 7.86
C ILE A 111 -7.84 7.16 7.75
N TYR A 112 -7.35 6.56 8.84
CA TYR A 112 -6.99 5.15 8.86
C TYR A 112 -8.21 4.24 8.67
N ASN A 113 -9.32 4.52 9.35
CA ASN A 113 -10.55 3.76 9.18
C ASN A 113 -11.11 3.85 7.76
N THR A 114 -11.05 5.02 7.15
CA THR A 114 -11.45 5.21 5.76
C THR A 114 -10.63 4.33 4.82
N GLN A 115 -9.32 4.30 4.99
CA GLN A 115 -8.44 3.44 4.19
C GLN A 115 -8.72 1.95 4.43
N LEU A 116 -8.86 1.53 5.69
CA LEU A 116 -9.15 0.13 6.02
C LEU A 116 -10.49 -0.34 5.44
N ARG A 117 -11.53 0.50 5.49
CA ARG A 117 -12.82 0.16 4.87
C ARG A 117 -12.68 -0.04 3.36
N ALA A 118 -11.96 0.86 2.69
CA ALA A 118 -11.71 0.72 1.26
C ALA A 118 -10.96 -0.58 0.92
N LEU A 119 -9.96 -0.94 1.71
CA LEU A 119 -9.18 -2.17 1.54
C LEU A 119 -10.02 -3.43 1.79
N VAL A 120 -10.86 -3.43 2.81
CA VAL A 120 -11.77 -4.56 3.10
C VAL A 120 -12.81 -4.72 1.99
N ARG A 121 -13.37 -3.64 1.49
CA ARG A 121 -14.27 -3.68 0.33
C ARG A 121 -13.57 -4.26 -0.90
N ASP A 122 -12.33 -3.89 -1.13
CA ASP A 122 -11.54 -4.37 -2.27
C ASP A 122 -11.21 -5.88 -2.19
N SER A 123 -11.13 -6.44 -1.00
CA SER A 123 -10.86 -7.86 -0.80
C SER A 123 -11.89 -8.80 -1.48
N ALA A 124 -13.08 -8.29 -1.81
CA ALA A 124 -14.09 -9.01 -2.59
C ALA A 124 -13.72 -9.14 -4.08
N PHE A 125 -12.79 -8.35 -4.59
CA PHE A 125 -12.44 -8.27 -6.01
C PHE A 125 -11.11 -8.91 -6.39
N GLY A 126 -10.35 -9.39 -5.42
CA GLY A 126 -9.06 -10.01 -5.68
C GLY A 126 -8.37 -10.56 -4.42
N ARG A 127 -7.16 -11.06 -4.59
CA ARG A 127 -6.33 -11.59 -3.51
C ARG A 127 -5.55 -10.47 -2.84
N ILE A 128 -6.20 -9.75 -1.96
CA ILE A 128 -5.62 -8.59 -1.26
C ILE A 128 -5.01 -9.02 0.07
N LYS A 129 -3.78 -8.56 0.32
CA LYS A 129 -3.12 -8.63 1.63
C LYS A 129 -2.81 -7.22 2.09
N ILE A 130 -3.04 -6.95 3.36
CA ILE A 130 -2.79 -5.63 3.96
C ILE A 130 -1.46 -5.70 4.71
N MET A 131 -0.56 -4.76 4.39
CA MET A 131 0.70 -4.59 5.10
C MET A 131 0.62 -3.32 5.95
N VAL A 132 0.94 -3.46 7.24
CA VAL A 132 1.05 -2.32 8.17
C VAL A 132 2.53 -1.96 8.31
N PRO A 133 2.94 -0.76 7.90
CA PRO A 133 4.34 -0.36 7.97
C PRO A 133 4.77 -0.05 9.42
N LEU A 134 6.05 -0.24 9.72
CA LEU A 134 6.66 0.01 11.02
C LEU A 134 6.03 -0.76 12.19
N GLU A 135 5.30 -1.81 11.92
CA GLU A 135 4.75 -2.73 12.92
C GLU A 135 5.54 -4.04 12.89
N ILE A 136 6.03 -4.48 14.03
CA ILE A 136 6.79 -5.73 14.16
C ILE A 136 5.95 -6.89 14.74
N GLY A 137 4.67 -6.66 14.90
CA GLY A 137 3.74 -7.62 15.48
C GLY A 137 3.74 -7.59 17.01
N ARG A 138 2.74 -8.24 17.58
CA ARG A 138 2.65 -8.42 19.03
C ARG A 138 3.41 -9.68 19.41
N ALA A 139 4.43 -9.51 20.23
CA ALA A 139 5.01 -10.64 20.94
C ALA A 139 3.96 -11.15 21.92
N HIS A 140 3.52 -12.38 21.77
CA HIS A 140 2.79 -13.06 22.83
C HIS A 140 3.78 -13.40 23.93
N VAL A 141 3.68 -12.68 25.01
CA VAL A 141 4.40 -13.01 26.23
C VAL A 141 3.58 -14.03 27.01
#